data_072633820dc0ec224a3e1deb24f0b3b7
#
_entry.id   072633820dc0ec224a3e1deb24f0b3b7
#
_cell.length_a   1.000
_cell.length_b   1.000
_cell.length_c   1.000
_cell.angle_alpha   90.00
_cell.angle_beta   90.00
_cell.angle_gamma   90.00
#
_symmetry.space_group_name_H-M   'P 1'
#
loop_
_entity.id
_entity.type
_entity.pdbx_description
1 polymer ?
#
loop_
_entity_poly.entity_id
_entity_poly.type
_entity_poly.pdbx_seq_one_letter_code
_entity_poly.pdbx_strand_id
1 'polypeptide(L)'
;LCESWYHENVVLLGDAAATAHFSIGSGTKLAMESAIALAEHVHAEKDIAQAFEKYEAARRLEVLRLQSAARNSLEWFEEVERYLDLDPVQLNYSMLTRSQRISHENLRERDGKWLEGAERWFMEQAGAGANGPVRAPMFAPFQLRDMKLENRIVVSPMAQYKAVEGCPTDWHFVHYAERAKGGAGLVYTEMTCTSPEGRITPGCPGLYAPEHEAAWKRLTDFVHAETDAKICCQIGHSGRKGSTRIGWEGMDRPLTEGNWEIISASAIPWSEENAVPKEATRADMDRIRDEFVSAAEMAARAGFDMIELHAAHGYFISSFISPLSNRREDEYGGSLENRLRYPLEVFQAMRAVWPEEKPMSVRISANDWAGDDGVTPEEAVEIARAFEAAGADIIDVSAGQTSTEAKPVYGRMFQTPFSDRIRNEAGIATMAVGNIYEADHVNSILMAGRADLVCLARPHLSDPYWTLHAGAAIGDRHAKWPRPYEAGRDQTWRLADRAAEMEQV
;
A
#
# COMPACT_ATOMS: atom_id res chain seq x y z
N LEU A 1 7.98 1.91 28.41
CA LEU A 1 6.82 1.33 29.08
C LEU A 1 7.28 0.20 29.99
N CYS A 2 6.88 0.21 31.27
CA CYS A 2 7.16 -0.89 32.17
C CYS A 2 6.32 -2.12 31.80
N GLU A 3 6.85 -3.33 31.99
CA GLU A 3 6.14 -4.57 31.72
C GLU A 3 4.93 -4.76 32.64
N SER A 4 5.09 -4.40 33.92
CA SER A 4 4.01 -4.30 34.91
C SER A 4 4.07 -2.94 35.60
N TRP A 5 2.93 -2.39 35.95
CA TRP A 5 2.83 -1.10 36.63
C TRP A 5 2.64 -1.25 38.16
N TYR A 6 2.60 -2.44 38.65
CA TYR A 6 2.52 -2.71 40.09
C TYR A 6 3.30 -3.95 40.51
N HIS A 7 3.68 -3.95 41.78
CA HIS A 7 4.27 -5.09 42.43
C HIS A 7 3.88 -5.03 43.92
N GLU A 8 3.30 -6.09 44.45
CA GLU A 8 2.77 -6.14 45.82
C GLU A 8 1.86 -4.92 46.14
N ASN A 9 2.28 -4.04 47.05
CA ASN A 9 1.55 -2.84 47.45
C ASN A 9 2.11 -1.54 46.84
N VAL A 10 2.99 -1.64 45.87
CA VAL A 10 3.57 -0.50 45.13
C VAL A 10 2.97 -0.44 43.75
N VAL A 11 2.52 0.74 43.33
CA VAL A 11 1.97 1.01 42.00
C VAL A 11 2.64 2.21 41.36
N LEU A 12 2.96 2.12 40.07
CA LEU A 12 3.54 3.19 39.26
C LEU A 12 2.44 4.07 38.69
N LEU A 13 2.69 5.37 38.63
CA LEU A 13 1.76 6.38 38.15
C LEU A 13 2.47 7.40 37.23
N GLY A 14 1.78 7.88 36.22
CA GLY A 14 2.29 8.90 35.30
C GLY A 14 3.60 8.47 34.61
N ASP A 15 4.59 9.33 34.58
CA ASP A 15 5.88 9.07 33.91
C ASP A 15 6.66 7.90 34.49
N ALA A 16 6.41 7.53 35.78
CA ALA A 16 7.01 6.35 36.38
C ALA A 16 6.49 5.04 35.74
N ALA A 17 5.22 5.01 35.32
CA ALA A 17 4.64 3.86 34.63
C ALA A 17 4.95 3.90 33.12
N ALA A 18 4.83 5.06 32.52
CA ALA A 18 5.01 5.24 31.08
C ALA A 18 5.24 6.71 30.72
N THR A 19 6.37 7.00 30.13
CA THR A 19 6.68 8.32 29.57
C THR A 19 6.12 8.46 28.14
N ALA A 20 5.77 9.67 27.75
CA ALA A 20 5.47 10.03 26.36
C ALA A 20 6.31 11.24 25.96
N HIS A 21 6.79 11.27 24.70
CA HIS A 21 7.58 12.39 24.22
C HIS A 21 6.75 13.68 24.29
N PHE A 22 7.39 14.79 24.65
CA PHE A 22 6.74 16.10 24.90
C PHE A 22 6.10 16.73 23.65
N SER A 23 6.47 16.28 22.45
CA SER A 23 6.03 16.84 21.14
C SER A 23 4.51 16.95 20.94
N ILE A 24 3.71 16.18 21.70
CA ILE A 24 2.25 16.22 21.66
C ILE A 24 1.62 16.89 22.90
N GLY A 25 2.42 17.34 23.87
CA GLY A 25 1.95 18.08 25.04
C GLY A 25 1.00 17.34 25.96
N SER A 26 1.01 16.02 26.01
CA SER A 26 -0.02 15.22 26.69
C SER A 26 0.44 14.51 27.97
N GLY A 27 1.70 14.65 28.40
CA GLY A 27 2.23 13.95 29.58
C GLY A 27 1.46 14.25 30.85
N THR A 28 1.21 15.53 31.16
CA THR A 28 0.42 15.95 32.35
C THR A 28 -0.99 15.39 32.32
N LYS A 29 -1.68 15.49 31.17
CA LYS A 29 -3.03 14.93 31.01
C LYS A 29 -3.04 13.42 31.28
N LEU A 30 -2.07 12.70 30.72
CA LEU A 30 -1.94 11.26 30.89
C LEU A 30 -1.75 10.87 32.37
N ALA A 31 -0.90 11.62 33.10
CA ALA A 31 -0.67 11.42 34.51
C ALA A 31 -1.93 11.68 35.36
N MET A 32 -2.67 12.74 35.04
CA MET A 32 -3.94 13.07 35.73
C MET A 32 -5.01 12.00 35.49
N GLU A 33 -5.19 11.55 34.25
CA GLU A 33 -6.16 10.47 33.92
C GLU A 33 -5.77 9.16 34.60
N SER A 34 -4.46 8.86 34.69
CA SER A 34 -3.98 7.67 35.39
C SER A 34 -4.22 7.75 36.89
N ALA A 35 -4.07 8.95 37.50
CA ALA A 35 -4.36 9.19 38.91
C ALA A 35 -5.86 9.01 39.21
N ILE A 36 -6.74 9.53 38.35
CA ILE A 36 -8.19 9.35 38.49
C ILE A 36 -8.54 7.86 38.42
N ALA A 37 -8.10 7.16 37.39
CA ALA A 37 -8.39 5.73 37.21
C ALA A 37 -7.87 4.89 38.41
N LEU A 38 -6.66 5.17 38.91
CA LEU A 38 -6.14 4.50 40.08
C LEU A 38 -7.01 4.74 41.31
N ALA A 39 -7.42 5.98 41.61
CA ALA A 39 -8.28 6.33 42.71
C ALA A 39 -9.66 5.63 42.62
N GLU A 40 -10.25 5.61 41.42
CA GLU A 40 -11.53 4.93 41.20
C GLU A 40 -11.46 3.43 41.50
N HIS A 41 -10.43 2.74 40.98
CA HIS A 41 -10.26 1.31 41.18
C HIS A 41 -9.91 0.97 42.65
N VAL A 42 -9.06 1.76 43.30
CA VAL A 42 -8.78 1.57 44.76
C VAL A 42 -10.01 1.81 45.62
N HIS A 43 -10.89 2.73 45.22
CA HIS A 43 -12.13 2.97 45.94
C HIS A 43 -13.17 1.86 45.71
N ALA A 44 -13.25 1.30 44.50
CA ALA A 44 -14.25 0.31 44.12
C ALA A 44 -13.92 -1.11 44.60
N GLU A 45 -12.64 -1.47 44.68
CA GLU A 45 -12.20 -2.82 44.98
C GLU A 45 -11.84 -2.99 46.47
N LYS A 46 -12.17 -4.17 47.03
CA LYS A 46 -11.78 -4.51 48.41
C LYS A 46 -10.35 -5.03 48.51
N ASP A 47 -9.84 -5.60 47.43
CA ASP A 47 -8.49 -6.14 47.30
C ASP A 47 -7.62 -5.17 46.48
N ILE A 48 -6.54 -4.74 47.08
CA ILE A 48 -5.63 -3.77 46.49
C ILE A 48 -4.94 -4.34 45.23
N ALA A 49 -4.64 -5.65 45.18
CA ALA A 49 -4.04 -6.29 44.04
C ALA A 49 -4.99 -6.27 42.82
N GLN A 50 -6.28 -6.55 43.08
CA GLN A 50 -7.31 -6.45 42.02
C GLN A 50 -7.50 -5.00 41.54
N ALA A 51 -7.42 -4.02 42.43
CA ALA A 51 -7.51 -2.61 42.10
C ALA A 51 -6.36 -2.21 41.12
N PHE A 52 -5.13 -2.65 41.40
CA PHE A 52 -3.96 -2.35 40.57
C PHE A 52 -4.01 -3.06 39.23
N GLU A 53 -4.44 -4.31 39.17
CA GLU A 53 -4.64 -5.06 37.93
C GLU A 53 -5.65 -4.35 37.00
N LYS A 54 -6.81 -3.95 37.56
CA LYS A 54 -7.86 -3.23 36.81
C LYS A 54 -7.39 -1.86 36.36
N TYR A 55 -6.65 -1.14 37.18
CA TYR A 55 -6.03 0.15 36.83
C TYR A 55 -5.09 -0.01 35.65
N GLU A 56 -4.15 -0.95 35.68
CA GLU A 56 -3.21 -1.20 34.59
C GLU A 56 -3.98 -1.58 33.31
N ALA A 57 -4.94 -2.51 33.40
CA ALA A 57 -5.72 -2.94 32.25
C ALA A 57 -6.51 -1.78 31.62
N ALA A 58 -7.13 -0.91 32.41
CA ALA A 58 -7.90 0.23 31.94
C ALA A 58 -7.03 1.30 31.26
N ARG A 59 -5.80 1.50 31.73
CA ARG A 59 -4.97 2.61 31.25
C ARG A 59 -3.94 2.23 30.21
N ARG A 60 -3.49 0.98 30.18
CA ARG A 60 -2.38 0.53 29.34
C ARG A 60 -2.62 0.79 27.85
N LEU A 61 -3.80 0.50 27.36
CA LEU A 61 -4.12 0.71 25.94
C LEU A 61 -4.10 2.19 25.56
N GLU A 62 -4.66 3.05 26.38
CA GLU A 62 -4.70 4.50 26.11
C GLU A 62 -3.30 5.12 26.16
N VAL A 63 -2.48 4.66 27.09
CA VAL A 63 -1.06 5.07 27.17
C VAL A 63 -0.31 4.65 25.92
N LEU A 64 -0.46 3.40 25.46
CA LEU A 64 0.18 2.91 24.23
C LEU A 64 -0.23 3.72 23.00
N ARG A 65 -1.52 4.06 22.88
CA ARG A 65 -2.02 4.92 21.79
C ARG A 65 -1.36 6.31 21.82
N LEU A 66 -1.22 6.87 23.02
CA LEU A 66 -0.60 8.18 23.18
C LEU A 66 0.90 8.14 22.87
N GLN A 67 1.61 7.10 23.34
CA GLN A 67 3.01 6.91 23.03
C GLN A 67 3.26 6.73 21.54
N SER A 68 2.39 5.98 20.84
CA SER A 68 2.44 5.85 19.38
C SER A 68 2.30 7.20 18.67
N ALA A 69 1.33 8.01 19.11
CA ALA A 69 1.14 9.36 18.55
C ALA A 69 2.32 10.30 18.86
N ALA A 70 2.89 10.18 20.05
CA ALA A 70 4.08 10.95 20.44
C ALA A 70 5.31 10.56 19.62
N ARG A 71 5.47 9.27 19.31
CA ARG A 71 6.52 8.76 18.44
C ARG A 71 6.37 9.30 17.02
N ASN A 72 5.20 9.18 16.42
CA ASN A 72 4.96 9.73 15.08
C ASN A 72 5.30 11.23 15.01
N SER A 73 4.93 11.99 16.06
CA SER A 73 5.24 13.41 16.14
C SER A 73 6.74 13.69 16.35
N LEU A 74 7.43 12.84 17.12
CA LEU A 74 8.87 12.92 17.30
C LEU A 74 9.60 12.67 15.98
N GLU A 75 9.30 11.56 15.33
CA GLU A 75 9.89 11.18 14.03
C GLU A 75 9.69 12.28 12.98
N TRP A 76 8.50 12.91 12.94
CA TRP A 76 8.24 14.04 12.04
C TRP A 76 9.17 15.22 12.32
N PHE A 77 9.44 15.58 13.59
CA PHE A 77 10.32 16.68 13.94
C PHE A 77 11.80 16.34 13.72
N GLU A 78 12.22 15.12 13.99
CA GLU A 78 13.59 14.66 13.74
C GLU A 78 13.92 14.65 12.25
N GLU A 79 12.94 14.38 11.41
CA GLU A 79 13.06 14.31 9.94
C GLU A 79 12.45 15.55 9.25
N VAL A 80 12.37 16.69 9.93
CA VAL A 80 11.69 17.87 9.40
C VAL A 80 12.29 18.37 8.08
N GLU A 81 13.57 18.17 7.85
CA GLU A 81 14.27 18.51 6.61
C GLU A 81 13.61 17.87 5.37
N ARG A 82 13.06 16.68 5.52
CA ARG A 82 12.31 15.94 4.49
C ARG A 82 11.11 16.74 3.94
N TYR A 83 10.55 17.64 4.74
CA TYR A 83 9.30 18.34 4.43
C TYR A 83 9.50 19.81 4.05
N LEU A 84 10.73 20.33 4.05
CA LEU A 84 10.99 21.74 3.79
C LEU A 84 10.66 22.20 2.37
N ASP A 85 10.67 21.27 1.42
CA ASP A 85 10.33 21.54 0.01
C ASP A 85 8.82 21.45 -0.28
N LEU A 86 8.00 21.06 0.72
CA LEU A 86 6.55 21.08 0.57
C LEU A 86 6.03 22.52 0.49
N ASP A 87 4.97 22.72 -0.31
CA ASP A 87 4.24 23.99 -0.31
C ASP A 87 3.80 24.37 1.13
N PRO A 88 3.81 25.64 1.51
CA PRO A 88 3.44 26.08 2.86
C PRO A 88 2.08 25.56 3.35
N VAL A 89 1.09 25.40 2.46
CA VAL A 89 -0.23 24.83 2.82
C VAL A 89 -0.08 23.36 3.19
N GLN A 90 0.66 22.59 2.39
CA GLN A 90 0.89 21.17 2.61
C GLN A 90 1.78 20.92 3.83
N LEU A 91 2.85 21.70 4.00
CA LEU A 91 3.72 21.65 5.18
C LEU A 91 2.92 21.90 6.47
N ASN A 92 2.06 22.93 6.47
CA ASN A 92 1.21 23.23 7.62
C ASN A 92 0.25 22.09 7.92
N TYR A 93 -0.39 21.53 6.90
CA TYR A 93 -1.25 20.35 7.07
C TYR A 93 -0.47 19.14 7.62
N SER A 94 0.69 18.83 7.06
CA SER A 94 1.58 17.75 7.52
C SER A 94 1.95 17.93 9.00
N MET A 95 2.33 19.17 9.40
CA MET A 95 2.64 19.50 10.77
C MET A 95 1.45 19.33 11.72
N LEU A 96 0.23 19.74 11.32
CA LEU A 96 -0.98 19.60 12.13
C LEU A 96 -1.38 18.14 12.33
N THR A 97 -1.17 17.28 11.34
CA THR A 97 -1.57 15.87 11.35
C THR A 97 -0.42 14.91 11.73
N ARG A 98 0.80 15.40 11.97
CA ARG A 98 2.03 14.61 12.20
C ARG A 98 1.89 13.48 13.22
N SER A 99 1.10 13.67 14.25
CA SER A 99 0.87 12.68 15.31
C SER A 99 -0.10 11.56 14.91
N GLN A 100 -0.80 11.71 13.78
CA GLN A 100 -1.90 10.84 13.31
C GLN A 100 -3.09 10.74 14.29
N ARG A 101 -3.16 11.61 15.31
CA ARG A 101 -4.33 11.76 16.19
C ARG A 101 -5.33 12.76 15.66
N ILE A 102 -4.85 13.72 14.87
CA ILE A 102 -5.67 14.70 14.17
C ILE A 102 -5.71 14.22 12.72
N SER A 103 -6.88 13.88 12.26
CA SER A 103 -7.16 13.42 10.91
C SER A 103 -7.70 14.56 10.05
N HIS A 104 -7.98 14.29 8.78
CA HIS A 104 -8.56 15.24 7.84
C HIS A 104 -9.93 15.74 8.33
N GLU A 105 -10.82 14.82 8.75
CA GLU A 105 -12.15 15.19 9.22
C GLU A 105 -12.11 15.83 10.62
N ASN A 106 -11.18 15.49 11.49
CA ASN A 106 -10.99 16.22 12.74
C ASN A 106 -10.56 17.68 12.50
N LEU A 107 -9.82 17.97 11.45
CA LEU A 107 -9.51 19.36 11.06
C LEU A 107 -10.76 20.07 10.54
N ARG A 108 -11.65 19.39 9.82
CA ARG A 108 -12.92 19.93 9.36
C ARG A 108 -13.81 20.39 10.52
N GLU A 109 -13.89 19.59 11.57
CA GLU A 109 -14.62 19.93 12.81
C GLU A 109 -14.01 21.14 13.55
N ARG A 110 -12.68 21.28 13.52
CA ARG A 110 -11.94 22.31 14.26
C ARG A 110 -11.88 23.64 13.52
N ASP A 111 -11.58 23.60 12.23
CA ASP A 111 -11.49 24.75 11.35
C ASP A 111 -11.80 24.34 9.90
N GLY A 112 -13.08 24.09 9.63
CA GLY A 112 -13.57 23.68 8.32
C GLY A 112 -13.26 24.68 7.21
N LYS A 113 -13.22 25.99 7.55
CA LYS A 113 -12.91 27.04 6.57
C LYS A 113 -11.44 26.97 6.11
N TRP A 114 -10.53 26.74 7.04
CA TRP A 114 -9.12 26.56 6.71
C TRP A 114 -8.93 25.30 5.88
N LEU A 115 -9.57 24.18 6.27
CA LEU A 115 -9.47 22.92 5.54
C LEU A 115 -10.02 23.04 4.12
N GLU A 116 -11.16 23.68 3.93
CA GLU A 116 -11.72 23.95 2.58
C GLU A 116 -10.71 24.74 1.71
N GLY A 117 -10.01 25.72 2.30
CA GLY A 117 -8.94 26.44 1.61
C GLY A 117 -7.77 25.53 1.19
N ALA A 118 -7.39 24.59 2.06
CA ALA A 118 -6.35 23.62 1.78
C ALA A 118 -6.77 22.59 0.72
N GLU A 119 -8.02 22.10 0.77
CA GLU A 119 -8.59 21.23 -0.27
C GLU A 119 -8.66 21.94 -1.62
N ARG A 120 -9.06 23.20 -1.66
CA ARG A 120 -9.07 24.02 -2.87
C ARG A 120 -7.68 24.13 -3.47
N TRP A 121 -6.68 24.47 -2.65
CA TRP A 121 -5.28 24.51 -3.05
C TRP A 121 -4.84 23.14 -3.65
N PHE A 122 -5.16 22.03 -2.99
CA PHE A 122 -4.79 20.69 -3.46
C PHE A 122 -5.42 20.36 -4.83
N MET A 123 -6.69 20.72 -5.02
CA MET A 123 -7.39 20.56 -6.30
C MET A 123 -6.75 21.41 -7.41
N GLU A 124 -6.35 22.64 -7.11
CA GLU A 124 -5.67 23.55 -8.05
C GLU A 124 -4.30 22.98 -8.46
N GLN A 125 -3.51 22.51 -7.51
CA GLN A 125 -2.22 21.86 -7.78
C GLN A 125 -2.38 20.58 -8.63
N ALA A 126 -3.49 19.86 -8.44
CA ALA A 126 -3.83 18.69 -9.24
C ALA A 126 -4.36 19.02 -10.66
N GLY A 127 -4.46 20.31 -11.03
CA GLY A 127 -4.92 20.73 -12.35
C GLY A 127 -6.45 20.74 -12.55
N ALA A 128 -7.23 20.71 -11.46
CA ALA A 128 -8.70 20.74 -11.54
C ALA A 128 -9.26 22.12 -11.90
N GLY A 129 -8.41 23.15 -11.99
CA GLY A 129 -8.78 24.53 -12.31
C GLY A 129 -9.34 25.32 -11.10
N ALA A 130 -9.02 26.60 -11.03
CA ALA A 130 -9.36 27.48 -9.91
C ALA A 130 -10.86 27.66 -9.64
N ASN A 131 -11.71 27.40 -10.62
CA ASN A 131 -13.17 27.51 -10.51
C ASN A 131 -13.88 26.15 -10.40
N GLY A 132 -13.13 25.07 -10.25
CA GLY A 132 -13.69 23.72 -10.06
C GLY A 132 -14.34 23.55 -8.68
N PRO A 133 -15.15 22.51 -8.50
CA PRO A 133 -15.69 22.21 -7.19
C PRO A 133 -14.54 21.86 -6.21
N VAL A 134 -14.66 22.32 -4.97
CA VAL A 134 -13.78 21.86 -3.89
C VAL A 134 -14.20 20.45 -3.52
N ARG A 135 -13.26 19.53 -3.60
CA ARG A 135 -13.48 18.11 -3.30
C ARG A 135 -12.37 17.62 -2.37
N ALA A 136 -12.65 16.56 -1.63
CA ALA A 136 -11.66 15.92 -0.81
C ALA A 136 -10.45 15.43 -1.66
N PRO A 137 -9.22 15.42 -1.11
CA PRO A 137 -8.00 15.06 -1.85
C PRO A 137 -8.06 13.74 -2.62
N MET A 138 -8.79 12.75 -2.12
CA MET A 138 -8.97 11.47 -2.80
C MET A 138 -9.62 11.60 -4.19
N PHE A 139 -10.39 12.64 -4.44
CA PHE A 139 -11.06 12.91 -5.71
C PHE A 139 -10.32 13.94 -6.60
N ALA A 140 -9.12 14.35 -6.22
CA ALA A 140 -8.29 15.18 -7.07
C ALA A 140 -7.74 14.34 -8.24
N PRO A 141 -7.71 14.88 -9.47
CA PRO A 141 -7.10 14.19 -10.59
C PRO A 141 -5.60 13.99 -10.37
N PHE A 142 -5.03 13.02 -11.10
CA PHE A 142 -3.60 12.79 -11.11
C PHE A 142 -3.15 12.37 -12.50
N GLN A 143 -1.97 12.81 -12.92
CA GLN A 143 -1.44 12.50 -14.25
C GLN A 143 -0.06 11.89 -14.15
N LEU A 144 0.13 10.78 -14.87
CA LEU A 144 1.42 10.14 -15.12
C LEU A 144 1.59 10.03 -16.63
N ARG A 145 2.60 10.68 -17.20
CA ARG A 145 2.75 10.83 -18.65
C ARG A 145 1.41 11.29 -19.28
N ASP A 146 0.91 10.57 -20.30
CA ASP A 146 -0.38 10.89 -20.92
C ASP A 146 -1.58 10.25 -20.24
N MET A 147 -1.36 9.37 -19.24
CA MET A 147 -2.43 8.74 -18.47
C MET A 147 -2.96 9.70 -17.42
N LYS A 148 -4.24 10.07 -17.55
CA LYS A 148 -4.94 10.88 -16.57
C LYS A 148 -5.91 10.03 -15.75
N LEU A 149 -5.84 10.16 -14.43
CA LEU A 149 -6.74 9.55 -13.45
C LEU A 149 -7.75 10.59 -12.96
N GLU A 150 -9.02 10.21 -12.86
CA GLU A 150 -10.10 11.06 -12.35
C GLU A 150 -10.06 11.22 -10.81
N ASN A 151 -9.39 10.32 -10.12
CA ASN A 151 -9.19 10.34 -8.66
C ASN A 151 -7.94 9.55 -8.28
N ARG A 152 -7.58 9.59 -6.99
CA ARG A 152 -6.35 9.02 -6.45
C ARG A 152 -6.52 7.66 -5.79
N ILE A 153 -7.65 6.98 -6.02
CA ILE A 153 -7.94 5.66 -5.46
C ILE A 153 -7.51 4.58 -6.44
N VAL A 154 -6.71 3.66 -5.93
CA VAL A 154 -6.18 2.52 -6.69
C VAL A 154 -6.69 1.22 -6.10
N VAL A 155 -7.22 0.34 -6.94
CA VAL A 155 -7.46 -1.06 -6.56
C VAL A 155 -6.12 -1.79 -6.55
N SER A 156 -5.64 -2.16 -5.37
CA SER A 156 -4.36 -2.86 -5.20
C SER A 156 -4.35 -4.23 -5.89
N PRO A 157 -3.20 -4.72 -6.40
CA PRO A 157 -3.07 -6.09 -6.87
C PRO A 157 -3.45 -7.10 -5.80
N MET A 158 -4.37 -8.02 -6.11
CA MET A 158 -4.90 -9.01 -5.16
C MET A 158 -5.11 -10.35 -5.86
N ALA A 159 -4.33 -11.36 -5.50
CA ALA A 159 -4.42 -12.69 -6.08
C ALA A 159 -5.83 -13.29 -5.92
N GLN A 160 -6.39 -13.76 -7.02
CA GLN A 160 -7.72 -14.37 -7.09
C GLN A 160 -7.64 -15.91 -7.22
N TYR A 161 -6.55 -16.43 -7.76
CA TYR A 161 -6.34 -17.88 -7.98
C TYR A 161 -7.49 -18.59 -8.73
N LYS A 162 -8.06 -17.93 -9.74
CA LYS A 162 -9.22 -18.40 -10.53
C LYS A 162 -8.90 -18.59 -12.01
N ALA A 163 -7.64 -18.46 -12.41
CA ALA A 163 -7.22 -18.72 -13.77
C ALA A 163 -7.19 -20.22 -14.07
N VAL A 164 -7.36 -20.56 -15.33
CA VAL A 164 -7.26 -21.94 -15.84
C VAL A 164 -6.14 -21.95 -16.88
N GLU A 165 -5.10 -22.74 -16.65
CA GLU A 165 -3.91 -22.78 -17.52
C GLU A 165 -3.31 -21.39 -17.81
N GLY A 166 -3.34 -20.51 -16.82
CA GLY A 166 -2.90 -19.11 -16.96
C GLY A 166 -3.91 -18.18 -17.64
N CYS A 167 -4.99 -18.71 -18.20
CA CYS A 167 -6.00 -17.89 -18.87
C CYS A 167 -6.95 -17.24 -17.85
N PRO A 168 -7.13 -15.92 -17.86
CA PRO A 168 -8.14 -15.24 -17.06
C PRO A 168 -9.54 -15.75 -17.42
N THR A 169 -10.38 -15.94 -16.40
CA THR A 169 -11.77 -16.43 -16.54
C THR A 169 -12.78 -15.30 -16.38
N ASP A 170 -14.07 -15.60 -16.49
CA ASP A 170 -15.15 -14.65 -16.19
C ASP A 170 -15.10 -14.14 -14.75
N TRP A 171 -14.48 -14.89 -13.80
CA TRP A 171 -14.23 -14.39 -12.44
C TRP A 171 -13.40 -13.11 -12.47
N HIS A 172 -12.30 -13.12 -13.22
CA HIS A 172 -11.40 -11.96 -13.35
C HIS A 172 -12.12 -10.80 -14.02
N PHE A 173 -12.87 -11.07 -15.09
CA PHE A 173 -13.65 -10.05 -15.78
C PHE A 173 -14.63 -9.35 -14.82
N VAL A 174 -15.43 -10.11 -14.06
CA VAL A 174 -16.36 -9.55 -13.07
C VAL A 174 -15.61 -8.80 -11.98
N HIS A 175 -14.55 -9.42 -11.43
CA HIS A 175 -13.78 -8.85 -10.33
C HIS A 175 -13.24 -7.46 -10.64
N TYR A 176 -12.58 -7.27 -11.79
CA TYR A 176 -11.98 -5.99 -12.17
C TYR A 176 -13.02 -5.00 -12.71
N ALA A 177 -13.97 -5.46 -13.53
CA ALA A 177 -15.01 -4.62 -14.11
C ALA A 177 -15.90 -3.98 -13.04
N GLU A 178 -16.23 -4.70 -11.95
CA GLU A 178 -17.04 -4.14 -10.86
C GLU A 178 -16.29 -3.01 -10.12
N ARG A 179 -14.99 -3.15 -9.89
CA ARG A 179 -14.19 -2.14 -9.21
C ARG A 179 -13.95 -0.91 -10.07
N ALA A 180 -13.80 -1.10 -11.39
CA ALA A 180 -13.75 0.01 -12.34
C ALA A 180 -15.10 0.78 -12.36
N LYS A 181 -16.25 0.08 -12.44
CA LYS A 181 -17.59 0.67 -12.30
C LYS A 181 -17.79 1.30 -10.91
N GLY A 182 -17.14 0.77 -9.89
CA GLY A 182 -17.16 1.25 -8.52
C GLY A 182 -16.44 2.57 -8.31
N GLY A 183 -15.86 3.16 -9.36
CA GLY A 183 -15.33 4.53 -9.37
C GLY A 183 -13.86 4.66 -8.95
N ALA A 184 -13.11 3.56 -8.81
CA ALA A 184 -11.67 3.64 -8.61
C ALA A 184 -11.00 4.30 -9.83
N GLY A 185 -9.99 5.16 -9.60
CA GLY A 185 -9.25 5.82 -10.68
C GLY A 185 -8.35 4.89 -11.46
N LEU A 186 -7.76 3.91 -10.78
CA LEU A 186 -6.86 2.92 -11.38
C LEU A 186 -7.14 1.52 -10.79
N VAL A 187 -7.22 0.52 -11.65
CA VAL A 187 -7.44 -0.87 -11.25
C VAL A 187 -6.23 -1.71 -11.65
N TYR A 188 -5.60 -2.36 -10.69
CA TYR A 188 -4.51 -3.30 -10.94
C TYR A 188 -5.05 -4.71 -11.12
N THR A 189 -4.46 -5.45 -12.08
CA THR A 189 -4.58 -6.90 -12.08
C THR A 189 -3.81 -7.50 -10.90
N GLU A 190 -4.16 -8.71 -10.47
CA GLU A 190 -3.25 -9.52 -9.66
C GLU A 190 -1.94 -9.77 -10.40
N MET A 191 -0.89 -10.24 -9.70
CA MET A 191 0.37 -10.60 -10.34
C MET A 191 0.10 -11.54 -11.53
N THR A 192 0.33 -11.03 -12.72
CA THR A 192 0.15 -11.70 -14.00
C THR A 192 1.49 -12.28 -14.44
N CYS A 193 1.56 -13.57 -14.59
CA CYS A 193 2.82 -14.30 -14.70
C CYS A 193 3.36 -14.29 -16.12
N THR A 194 4.69 -14.26 -16.24
CA THR A 194 5.41 -14.21 -17.54
C THR A 194 5.57 -15.56 -18.23
N SER A 195 5.37 -16.65 -17.48
CA SER A 195 5.52 -18.03 -17.98
C SER A 195 4.73 -19.01 -17.11
N PRO A 196 4.54 -20.28 -17.54
CA PRO A 196 3.89 -21.31 -16.73
C PRO A 196 4.60 -21.54 -15.40
N GLU A 197 5.92 -21.58 -15.39
CA GLU A 197 6.74 -21.73 -14.18
C GLU A 197 6.83 -20.46 -13.35
N GLY A 198 6.51 -19.29 -13.92
CA GLY A 198 6.43 -18.02 -13.20
C GLY A 198 5.21 -17.89 -12.29
N ARG A 199 4.27 -18.84 -12.32
CA ARG A 199 3.06 -18.83 -11.48
C ARG A 199 3.37 -19.14 -10.02
N ILE A 200 2.65 -18.49 -9.09
CA ILE A 200 2.70 -18.85 -7.67
C ILE A 200 2.01 -20.21 -7.48
N THR A 201 0.79 -20.30 -8.01
CA THR A 201 -0.10 -21.46 -7.93
C THR A 201 -0.65 -21.81 -9.31
N PRO A 202 -1.23 -23.00 -9.51
CA PRO A 202 -1.90 -23.35 -10.77
C PRO A 202 -3.02 -22.37 -11.16
N GLY A 203 -3.64 -21.67 -10.18
CA GLY A 203 -4.72 -20.73 -10.39
C GLY A 203 -4.29 -19.29 -10.73
N CYS A 204 -2.99 -18.99 -10.88
CA CYS A 204 -2.53 -17.66 -11.24
C CYS A 204 -2.73 -17.37 -12.73
N PRO A 205 -3.17 -16.14 -13.10
CA PRO A 205 -3.24 -15.72 -14.49
C PRO A 205 -1.84 -15.44 -15.05
N GLY A 206 -1.74 -15.53 -16.35
CA GLY A 206 -0.53 -15.24 -17.11
C GLY A 206 -0.76 -14.28 -18.27
N LEU A 207 0.35 -13.90 -18.88
CA LEU A 207 0.39 -13.15 -20.12
C LEU A 207 1.57 -13.67 -20.98
N TYR A 208 1.46 -14.95 -21.39
CA TYR A 208 2.50 -15.67 -22.12
C TYR A 208 1.92 -16.54 -23.28
N ALA A 209 0.64 -16.36 -23.60
CA ALA A 209 -0.03 -17.05 -24.69
C ALA A 209 -1.09 -16.14 -25.34
N PRO A 210 -1.41 -16.32 -26.64
CA PRO A 210 -2.38 -15.48 -27.34
C PRO A 210 -3.78 -15.47 -26.72
N GLU A 211 -4.22 -16.60 -26.16
CA GLU A 211 -5.52 -16.70 -25.47
C GLU A 211 -5.55 -15.85 -24.17
N HIS A 212 -4.42 -15.70 -23.49
CA HIS A 212 -4.31 -14.82 -22.32
C HIS A 212 -4.45 -13.35 -22.75
N GLU A 213 -3.74 -12.94 -23.80
CA GLU A 213 -3.85 -11.59 -24.39
C GLU A 213 -5.29 -11.26 -24.77
N ALA A 214 -5.96 -12.19 -25.45
CA ALA A 214 -7.36 -12.02 -25.87
C ALA A 214 -8.32 -11.88 -24.67
N ALA A 215 -8.12 -12.67 -23.61
CA ALA A 215 -8.95 -12.58 -22.39
C ALA A 215 -8.73 -11.25 -21.65
N TRP A 216 -7.50 -10.79 -21.51
CA TRP A 216 -7.21 -9.48 -20.94
C TRP A 216 -7.73 -8.34 -21.80
N LYS A 217 -7.59 -8.44 -23.13
CA LYS A 217 -8.14 -7.43 -24.06
C LYS A 217 -9.66 -7.26 -23.91
N ARG A 218 -10.41 -8.33 -23.75
CA ARG A 218 -11.86 -8.25 -23.46
C ARG A 218 -12.16 -7.40 -22.23
N LEU A 219 -11.34 -7.52 -21.20
CA LEU A 219 -11.50 -6.74 -19.95
C LEU A 219 -11.13 -5.27 -20.16
N THR A 220 -9.98 -4.99 -20.78
CA THR A 220 -9.53 -3.59 -21.01
C THR A 220 -10.50 -2.85 -21.92
N ASP A 221 -10.99 -3.48 -22.99
CA ASP A 221 -12.01 -2.92 -23.89
C ASP A 221 -13.29 -2.55 -23.10
N PHE A 222 -13.74 -3.41 -22.17
CA PHE A 222 -14.91 -3.11 -21.34
C PHE A 222 -14.65 -1.94 -20.38
N VAL A 223 -13.50 -1.93 -19.69
CA VAL A 223 -13.16 -0.86 -18.75
C VAL A 223 -13.13 0.49 -19.45
N HIS A 224 -12.52 0.56 -20.63
CA HIS A 224 -12.42 1.80 -21.41
C HIS A 224 -13.76 2.24 -22.01
N ALA A 225 -14.63 1.29 -22.40
CA ALA A 225 -15.93 1.63 -22.99
C ALA A 225 -16.96 2.08 -21.95
N GLU A 226 -16.92 1.52 -20.74
CA GLU A 226 -18.01 1.63 -19.77
C GLU A 226 -17.65 2.43 -18.51
N THR A 227 -16.35 2.83 -18.34
CA THR A 227 -15.88 3.53 -17.14
C THR A 227 -14.83 4.59 -17.46
N ASP A 228 -14.58 5.49 -16.52
CA ASP A 228 -13.45 6.43 -16.58
C ASP A 228 -12.15 5.85 -15.95
N ALA A 229 -12.21 4.64 -15.39
CA ALA A 229 -11.07 4.01 -14.74
C ALA A 229 -9.96 3.67 -15.74
N LYS A 230 -8.72 3.67 -15.25
CA LYS A 230 -7.56 3.13 -15.95
C LYS A 230 -7.22 1.74 -15.41
N ILE A 231 -6.52 0.94 -16.21
CA ILE A 231 -6.17 -0.42 -15.84
C ILE A 231 -4.68 -0.69 -16.03
N CYS A 232 -4.06 -1.25 -14.97
CA CYS A 232 -2.63 -1.61 -14.94
C CYS A 232 -2.46 -3.12 -14.87
N CYS A 233 -1.54 -3.66 -15.65
CA CYS A 233 -1.11 -5.05 -15.54
C CYS A 233 0.12 -5.15 -14.63
N GLN A 234 -0.01 -5.80 -13.46
CA GLN A 234 1.14 -6.15 -12.63
C GLN A 234 1.81 -7.40 -13.19
N ILE A 235 3.01 -7.28 -13.75
CA ILE A 235 3.77 -8.36 -14.39
C ILE A 235 4.79 -8.90 -13.38
N GLY A 236 4.82 -10.22 -13.19
CA GLY A 236 5.72 -10.84 -12.23
C GLY A 236 6.05 -12.30 -12.50
N HIS A 237 7.02 -12.79 -11.75
CA HIS A 237 7.46 -14.18 -11.73
C HIS A 237 7.65 -14.60 -10.26
N SER A 238 7.01 -15.68 -9.85
CA SER A 238 6.93 -16.11 -8.44
C SER A 238 8.28 -16.45 -7.80
N GLY A 239 9.27 -16.82 -8.60
CA GLY A 239 10.57 -17.18 -8.06
C GLY A 239 10.50 -18.37 -7.11
N ARG A 240 11.18 -18.27 -5.96
CA ARG A 240 11.22 -19.31 -4.92
C ARG A 240 9.90 -19.54 -4.18
N LYS A 241 8.89 -18.71 -4.40
CA LYS A 241 7.54 -18.84 -3.83
C LYS A 241 6.55 -19.46 -4.81
N GLY A 242 7.02 -19.96 -5.94
CA GLY A 242 6.23 -20.69 -6.93
C GLY A 242 5.93 -22.14 -6.54
N SER A 243 5.12 -22.81 -7.38
CA SER A 243 4.76 -24.23 -7.20
C SER A 243 4.08 -24.51 -5.86
N THR A 244 3.18 -23.60 -5.42
CA THR A 244 2.50 -23.67 -4.14
C THR A 244 0.99 -23.83 -4.30
N ARG A 245 0.33 -24.23 -3.20
CA ARG A 245 -1.12 -24.37 -3.12
C ARG A 245 -1.80 -23.00 -3.20
N ILE A 246 -3.04 -23.00 -3.69
CA ILE A 246 -3.87 -21.80 -3.64
C ILE A 246 -4.13 -21.36 -2.18
N GLY A 247 -4.28 -20.05 -1.95
CA GLY A 247 -4.25 -19.46 -0.61
C GLY A 247 -5.14 -20.11 0.44
N TRP A 248 -6.37 -20.49 0.08
CA TRP A 248 -7.32 -21.13 1.01
C TRP A 248 -7.09 -22.65 1.21
N GLU A 249 -6.17 -23.29 0.49
CA GLU A 249 -5.75 -24.69 0.66
C GLU A 249 -4.42 -24.82 1.42
N GLY A 250 -3.81 -23.70 1.76
CA GLY A 250 -2.54 -23.61 2.48
C GLY A 250 -1.55 -22.68 1.78
N MET A 251 -1.69 -21.38 2.10
CA MET A 251 -0.82 -20.33 1.56
C MET A 251 0.66 -20.67 1.73
N ASP A 252 1.44 -20.46 0.67
CA ASP A 252 2.89 -20.68 0.59
C ASP A 252 3.35 -22.13 0.84
N ARG A 253 2.44 -23.11 0.97
CA ARG A 253 2.81 -24.53 1.09
C ARG A 253 3.01 -25.17 -0.28
N PRO A 254 4.00 -26.07 -0.43
CA PRO A 254 4.24 -26.77 -1.69
C PRO A 254 3.01 -27.53 -2.20
N LEU A 255 2.87 -27.64 -3.52
CA LEU A 255 1.91 -28.55 -4.13
C LEU A 255 2.21 -29.99 -3.72
N THR A 256 1.15 -30.82 -3.61
CA THR A 256 1.28 -32.25 -3.34
C THR A 256 1.60 -33.05 -4.60
N GLU A 257 1.20 -32.53 -5.77
CA GLU A 257 1.44 -33.11 -7.08
C GLU A 257 1.47 -32.02 -8.15
N GLY A 258 2.02 -32.30 -9.33
CA GLY A 258 2.11 -31.33 -10.43
C GLY A 258 3.10 -30.19 -10.16
N ASN A 259 4.08 -30.40 -9.28
CA ASN A 259 5.13 -29.43 -9.01
C ASN A 259 5.98 -29.13 -10.26
N TRP A 260 6.42 -27.90 -10.38
CA TRP A 260 7.37 -27.45 -11.39
C TRP A 260 8.66 -26.93 -10.75
N GLU A 261 9.73 -26.86 -11.53
CA GLU A 261 11.01 -26.31 -11.08
C GLU A 261 10.83 -24.82 -10.76
N ILE A 262 11.31 -24.41 -9.59
CA ILE A 262 11.33 -23.01 -9.15
C ILE A 262 12.74 -22.46 -9.22
N ILE A 263 12.86 -21.15 -9.45
CA ILE A 263 14.13 -20.47 -9.67
C ILE A 263 14.23 -19.20 -8.84
N SER A 264 15.42 -18.81 -8.41
CA SER A 264 15.66 -17.61 -7.59
C SER A 264 17.06 -17.06 -7.84
N ALA A 265 17.38 -15.91 -7.28
CA ALA A 265 18.72 -15.33 -7.31
C ALA A 265 19.76 -16.30 -6.70
N SER A 266 19.40 -16.97 -5.61
CA SER A 266 20.23 -17.98 -4.95
C SER A 266 19.37 -19.20 -4.54
N ALA A 267 20.02 -20.35 -4.30
CA ALA A 267 19.38 -21.61 -3.92
C ALA A 267 18.92 -21.61 -2.44
N ILE A 268 18.10 -20.61 -2.06
CA ILE A 268 17.56 -20.42 -0.71
C ILE A 268 16.05 -20.63 -0.76
N PRO A 269 15.48 -21.66 -0.09
CA PRO A 269 14.04 -21.90 -0.08
C PRO A 269 13.28 -20.79 0.66
N TRP A 270 11.97 -20.68 0.41
CA TRP A 270 11.12 -19.74 1.13
C TRP A 270 10.96 -20.12 2.61
N SER A 271 10.76 -21.38 2.88
CA SER A 271 10.72 -21.97 4.22
C SER A 271 11.34 -23.38 4.19
N GLU A 272 11.50 -24.00 5.34
CA GLU A 272 12.00 -25.40 5.45
C GLU A 272 11.09 -26.41 4.73
N GLU A 273 9.78 -26.11 4.58
CA GLU A 273 8.82 -26.99 3.89
C GLU A 273 8.86 -26.83 2.36
N ASN A 274 9.41 -25.70 1.84
CA ASN A 274 9.42 -25.40 0.42
C ASN A 274 10.62 -26.01 -0.29
N ALA A 275 10.46 -26.30 -1.58
CA ALA A 275 11.56 -26.77 -2.41
C ALA A 275 12.69 -25.74 -2.47
N VAL A 276 13.93 -26.23 -2.55
CA VAL A 276 15.10 -25.38 -2.82
C VAL A 276 15.03 -24.93 -4.28
N PRO A 277 14.99 -23.63 -4.56
CA PRO A 277 14.98 -23.14 -5.93
C PRO A 277 16.32 -23.39 -6.62
N LYS A 278 16.31 -23.55 -7.93
CA LYS A 278 17.49 -23.47 -8.76
C LYS A 278 18.07 -22.04 -8.67
N GLU A 279 19.37 -21.92 -8.45
CA GLU A 279 20.04 -20.64 -8.63
C GLU A 279 20.06 -20.25 -10.11
N ALA A 280 19.62 -19.02 -10.42
CA ALA A 280 19.50 -18.54 -11.78
C ALA A 280 20.87 -18.40 -12.42
N THR A 281 21.11 -19.12 -13.53
CA THR A 281 22.25 -18.89 -14.41
C THR A 281 22.02 -17.66 -15.28
N ARG A 282 23.05 -17.13 -15.91
CA ARG A 282 22.88 -16.01 -16.87
C ARG A 282 21.89 -16.35 -17.99
N ALA A 283 21.92 -17.59 -18.50
CA ALA A 283 20.97 -18.04 -19.52
C ALA A 283 19.52 -18.08 -19.00
N ASP A 284 19.29 -18.46 -17.74
CA ASP A 284 17.97 -18.38 -17.12
C ASP A 284 17.52 -16.91 -16.97
N MET A 285 18.43 -16.05 -16.53
CA MET A 285 18.16 -14.60 -16.38
C MET A 285 17.81 -13.96 -17.72
N ASP A 286 18.53 -14.28 -18.80
CA ASP A 286 18.23 -13.78 -20.16
C ASP A 286 16.86 -14.27 -20.63
N ARG A 287 16.54 -15.55 -20.47
CA ARG A 287 15.24 -16.13 -20.83
C ARG A 287 14.10 -15.44 -20.06
N ILE A 288 14.23 -15.31 -18.75
CA ILE A 288 13.18 -14.71 -17.92
C ILE A 288 13.02 -13.21 -18.23
N ARG A 289 14.11 -12.47 -18.48
CA ARG A 289 14.02 -11.08 -18.96
C ARG A 289 13.20 -11.01 -20.26
N ASP A 290 13.49 -11.88 -21.22
CA ASP A 290 12.78 -11.90 -22.51
C ASP A 290 11.29 -12.29 -22.33
N GLU A 291 10.95 -13.13 -21.34
CA GLU A 291 9.56 -13.43 -20.95
C GLU A 291 8.86 -12.18 -20.40
N PHE A 292 9.53 -11.36 -19.55
CA PHE A 292 8.99 -10.08 -19.09
C PHE A 292 8.77 -9.10 -20.25
N VAL A 293 9.68 -9.02 -21.19
CA VAL A 293 9.55 -8.20 -22.42
C VAL A 293 8.35 -8.65 -23.23
N SER A 294 8.20 -9.94 -23.49
CA SER A 294 7.05 -10.50 -24.22
C SER A 294 5.72 -10.19 -23.52
N ALA A 295 5.67 -10.31 -22.19
CA ALA A 295 4.48 -9.96 -21.41
C ALA A 295 4.13 -8.46 -21.50
N ALA A 296 5.14 -7.58 -21.50
CA ALA A 296 4.94 -6.13 -21.67
C ALA A 296 4.37 -5.81 -23.07
N GLU A 297 4.89 -6.46 -24.14
CA GLU A 297 4.35 -6.30 -25.48
C GLU A 297 2.90 -6.79 -25.59
N MET A 298 2.58 -7.97 -25.00
CA MET A 298 1.21 -8.48 -24.95
C MET A 298 0.28 -7.54 -24.16
N ALA A 299 0.75 -6.96 -23.05
CA ALA A 299 0.00 -5.98 -22.27
C ALA A 299 -0.33 -4.73 -23.11
N ALA A 300 0.61 -4.25 -23.92
CA ALA A 300 0.39 -3.13 -24.84
C ALA A 300 -0.70 -3.46 -25.88
N ARG A 301 -0.64 -4.64 -26.49
CA ARG A 301 -1.65 -5.09 -27.47
C ARG A 301 -3.00 -5.38 -26.84
N ALA A 302 -3.02 -5.88 -25.60
CA ALA A 302 -4.23 -6.07 -24.81
C ALA A 302 -4.88 -4.74 -24.38
N GLY A 303 -4.22 -3.60 -24.55
CA GLY A 303 -4.78 -2.28 -24.31
C GLY A 303 -4.63 -1.76 -22.87
N PHE A 304 -3.76 -2.31 -22.05
CA PHE A 304 -3.49 -1.76 -20.72
C PHE A 304 -2.99 -0.32 -20.79
N ASP A 305 -3.39 0.50 -19.82
CA ASP A 305 -2.98 1.91 -19.71
C ASP A 305 -1.60 2.05 -19.04
N MET A 306 -1.25 1.09 -18.20
CA MET A 306 -0.03 1.07 -17.38
C MET A 306 0.44 -0.37 -17.17
N ILE A 307 1.73 -0.57 -16.97
CA ILE A 307 2.30 -1.83 -16.46
C ILE A 307 3.09 -1.59 -15.19
N GLU A 308 3.22 -2.64 -14.38
CA GLU A 308 4.03 -2.64 -13.17
C GLU A 308 4.97 -3.83 -13.15
N LEU A 309 6.25 -3.59 -12.88
CA LEU A 309 7.18 -4.65 -12.53
C LEU A 309 7.00 -5.04 -11.06
N HIS A 310 6.65 -6.30 -10.80
CA HIS A 310 6.58 -6.80 -9.43
C HIS A 310 7.97 -7.16 -8.91
N ALA A 311 8.59 -6.24 -8.16
CA ALA A 311 9.92 -6.37 -7.58
C ALA A 311 9.88 -6.46 -6.03
N ALA A 312 8.77 -6.98 -5.46
CA ALA A 312 8.53 -7.06 -4.02
C ALA A 312 8.27 -8.50 -3.54
N HIS A 313 8.07 -8.65 -2.24
CA HIS A 313 7.47 -9.80 -1.56
C HIS A 313 8.23 -11.12 -1.69
N GLY A 314 9.55 -11.08 -1.94
CA GLY A 314 10.38 -12.27 -2.06
C GLY A 314 10.17 -13.08 -3.34
N TYR A 315 9.47 -12.51 -4.35
CA TYR A 315 9.34 -13.09 -5.68
C TYR A 315 10.65 -12.95 -6.49
N PHE A 316 10.68 -13.39 -7.74
CA PHE A 316 11.91 -13.56 -8.48
C PHE A 316 12.77 -12.29 -8.54
N ILE A 317 12.22 -11.16 -8.98
CA ILE A 317 12.97 -9.89 -9.05
C ILE A 317 13.39 -9.42 -7.66
N SER A 318 12.48 -9.48 -6.68
CA SER A 318 12.77 -9.16 -5.28
C SER A 318 13.89 -10.04 -4.69
N SER A 319 14.02 -11.28 -5.17
CA SER A 319 15.06 -12.18 -4.67
C SER A 319 16.48 -11.72 -5.00
N PHE A 320 16.67 -10.91 -6.04
CA PHE A 320 17.95 -10.25 -6.34
C PHE A 320 18.18 -9.04 -5.44
N ILE A 321 17.13 -8.27 -5.13
CA ILE A 321 17.23 -7.01 -4.39
C ILE A 321 17.60 -7.25 -2.92
N SER A 322 16.90 -8.19 -2.26
CA SER A 322 17.11 -8.43 -0.84
C SER A 322 18.32 -9.29 -0.53
N PRO A 323 19.20 -8.87 0.40
CA PRO A 323 20.32 -9.67 0.85
C PRO A 323 19.90 -10.95 1.59
N LEU A 324 18.65 -11.05 2.07
CA LEU A 324 18.10 -12.27 2.68
C LEU A 324 17.95 -13.42 1.69
N SER A 325 17.74 -13.11 0.41
CA SER A 325 17.51 -14.08 -0.67
C SER A 325 18.59 -14.07 -1.74
N ASN A 326 19.52 -13.11 -1.71
CA ASN A 326 20.63 -13.00 -2.65
C ASN A 326 21.97 -13.23 -1.92
N ARG A 327 22.56 -14.39 -2.14
CA ARG A 327 23.88 -14.76 -1.62
C ARG A 327 24.89 -14.98 -2.77
N ARG A 328 24.65 -14.34 -3.92
CA ARG A 328 25.52 -14.43 -5.08
C ARG A 328 26.87 -13.75 -4.79
N GLU A 329 27.94 -14.33 -5.36
CA GLU A 329 29.29 -13.78 -5.28
C GLU A 329 29.76 -13.18 -6.62
N ASP A 330 28.88 -13.20 -7.63
CA ASP A 330 29.10 -12.57 -8.95
C ASP A 330 28.63 -11.10 -8.99
N GLU A 331 28.62 -10.52 -10.16
CA GLU A 331 28.21 -9.13 -10.41
C GLU A 331 26.74 -8.80 -10.10
N TYR A 332 25.94 -9.78 -9.68
CA TYR A 332 24.53 -9.63 -9.30
C TYR A 332 24.29 -9.77 -7.79
N GLY A 333 25.34 -9.89 -6.99
CA GLY A 333 25.27 -10.05 -5.53
C GLY A 333 26.17 -9.11 -4.74
N GLY A 334 26.02 -9.09 -3.41
CA GLY A 334 26.80 -8.26 -2.51
C GLY A 334 26.27 -6.83 -2.39
N SER A 335 26.91 -5.84 -3.01
CA SER A 335 26.51 -4.43 -2.90
C SER A 335 25.11 -4.16 -3.46
N LEU A 336 24.44 -3.09 -2.99
CA LEU A 336 23.13 -2.69 -3.50
C LEU A 336 23.17 -2.48 -5.03
N GLU A 337 24.21 -1.85 -5.56
CA GLU A 337 24.40 -1.66 -7.00
C GLU A 337 24.35 -3.00 -7.76
N ASN A 338 25.07 -4.00 -7.28
CA ASN A 338 25.08 -5.32 -7.89
C ASN A 338 23.73 -6.03 -7.77
N ARG A 339 23.09 -5.96 -6.60
CA ARG A 339 21.77 -6.54 -6.35
C ARG A 339 20.68 -5.91 -7.23
N LEU A 340 20.83 -4.65 -7.61
CA LEU A 340 19.91 -3.94 -8.51
C LEU A 340 20.22 -4.15 -10.00
N ARG A 341 21.39 -4.64 -10.38
CA ARG A 341 21.81 -4.78 -11.79
C ARG A 341 20.80 -5.54 -12.63
N TYR A 342 20.40 -6.74 -12.22
CA TYR A 342 19.44 -7.53 -12.97
C TYR A 342 17.99 -6.99 -12.88
N PRO A 343 17.46 -6.58 -11.73
CA PRO A 343 16.17 -5.87 -11.66
C PRO A 343 16.06 -4.68 -12.61
N LEU A 344 17.10 -3.86 -12.69
CA LEU A 344 17.14 -2.71 -13.61
C LEU A 344 17.26 -3.14 -15.08
N GLU A 345 18.03 -4.19 -15.38
CA GLU A 345 18.10 -4.77 -16.72
C GLU A 345 16.72 -5.22 -17.21
N VAL A 346 15.96 -5.92 -16.37
CA VAL A 346 14.57 -6.33 -16.68
C VAL A 346 13.67 -5.13 -16.89
N PHE A 347 13.70 -4.17 -15.95
CA PHE A 347 12.87 -2.97 -16.03
C PHE A 347 13.13 -2.17 -17.31
N GLN A 348 14.38 -1.91 -17.63
CA GLN A 348 14.78 -1.17 -18.83
C GLN A 348 14.40 -1.92 -20.11
N ALA A 349 14.53 -3.24 -20.14
CA ALA A 349 14.10 -4.04 -21.29
C ALA A 349 12.58 -3.98 -21.51
N MET A 350 11.78 -4.03 -20.44
CA MET A 350 10.33 -3.82 -20.50
C MET A 350 10.00 -2.39 -20.95
N ARG A 351 10.69 -1.37 -20.39
CA ARG A 351 10.45 0.03 -20.73
C ARG A 351 10.72 0.30 -22.22
N ALA A 352 11.71 -0.36 -22.80
CA ALA A 352 12.10 -0.18 -24.19
C ALA A 352 11.02 -0.62 -25.20
N VAL A 353 10.13 -1.55 -24.82
CA VAL A 353 9.02 -2.03 -25.68
C VAL A 353 7.66 -1.47 -25.29
N TRP A 354 7.55 -0.90 -24.08
CA TRP A 354 6.32 -0.27 -23.59
C TRP A 354 6.17 1.13 -24.19
N PRO A 355 4.96 1.54 -24.67
CA PRO A 355 4.77 2.86 -25.28
C PRO A 355 5.25 4.00 -24.39
N GLU A 356 5.95 4.97 -24.97
CA GLU A 356 6.57 6.07 -24.20
C GLU A 356 5.55 6.93 -23.47
N GLU A 357 4.39 7.16 -24.08
CA GLU A 357 3.29 7.94 -23.52
C GLU A 357 2.56 7.24 -22.34
N LYS A 358 2.78 5.94 -22.16
CA LYS A 358 2.18 5.16 -21.08
C LYS A 358 3.12 5.02 -19.89
N PRO A 359 2.63 5.24 -18.65
CA PRO A 359 3.46 5.09 -17.46
C PRO A 359 3.82 3.64 -17.16
N MET A 360 4.91 3.49 -16.41
CA MET A 360 5.37 2.21 -15.88
C MET A 360 5.77 2.38 -14.41
N SER A 361 5.22 1.54 -13.54
CA SER A 361 5.57 1.49 -12.11
C SER A 361 6.44 0.31 -11.76
N VAL A 362 6.96 0.34 -10.55
CA VAL A 362 7.59 -0.79 -9.90
C VAL A 362 7.08 -0.94 -8.47
N ARG A 363 6.71 -2.15 -8.08
CA ARG A 363 6.36 -2.46 -6.70
C ARG A 363 7.57 -3.00 -5.98
N ILE A 364 7.92 -2.40 -4.83
CA ILE A 364 9.07 -2.79 -4.01
C ILE A 364 8.65 -3.17 -2.58
N SER A 365 9.46 -3.98 -1.91
CA SER A 365 9.42 -4.15 -0.46
C SER A 365 10.39 -3.15 0.17
N ALA A 366 9.86 -2.05 0.68
CA ALA A 366 10.66 -0.95 1.24
C ALA A 366 11.26 -1.27 2.62
N ASN A 367 10.91 -2.39 3.21
CA ASN A 367 11.48 -2.89 4.46
C ASN A 367 11.25 -4.40 4.56
N ASP A 368 12.30 -5.18 4.77
CA ASP A 368 12.19 -6.63 4.97
C ASP A 368 11.83 -7.03 6.40
N TRP A 369 11.77 -6.08 7.34
CA TRP A 369 11.50 -6.30 8.76
C TRP A 369 12.49 -7.26 9.45
N ALA A 370 13.73 -7.25 8.97
CA ALA A 370 14.83 -8.08 9.44
C ALA A 370 16.01 -7.24 9.98
N GLY A 371 15.79 -5.97 10.31
CA GLY A 371 16.85 -5.04 10.70
C GLY A 371 17.85 -4.83 9.56
N ASP A 372 19.11 -4.67 9.90
CA ASP A 372 20.18 -4.40 8.94
C ASP A 372 20.56 -5.61 8.05
N ASP A 373 20.00 -6.79 8.32
CA ASP A 373 20.24 -7.99 7.51
C ASP A 373 19.38 -8.02 6.23
N GLY A 374 18.35 -7.20 6.15
CA GLY A 374 17.42 -7.09 4.99
C GLY A 374 17.48 -5.72 4.33
N VAL A 375 16.56 -5.48 3.39
CA VAL A 375 16.31 -4.14 2.83
C VAL A 375 15.78 -3.24 3.94
N THR A 376 16.43 -2.09 4.12
CA THR A 376 16.04 -1.06 5.09
C THR A 376 15.27 0.08 4.39
N PRO A 377 14.54 0.92 5.15
CA PRO A 377 13.89 2.10 4.57
C PRO A 377 14.85 3.07 3.88
N GLU A 378 16.11 3.14 4.35
CA GLU A 378 17.19 3.93 3.75
C GLU A 378 17.57 3.37 2.36
N GLU A 379 17.82 2.06 2.28
CA GLU A 379 18.08 1.40 1.00
C GLU A 379 16.90 1.53 0.04
N ALA A 380 15.66 1.52 0.54
CA ALA A 380 14.47 1.66 -0.30
C ALA A 380 14.41 3.00 -1.05
N VAL A 381 14.94 4.08 -0.47
CA VAL A 381 15.08 5.37 -1.14
C VAL A 381 16.06 5.25 -2.32
N GLU A 382 17.22 4.60 -2.11
CA GLU A 382 18.20 4.40 -3.18
C GLU A 382 17.68 3.45 -4.28
N ILE A 383 16.93 2.41 -3.90
CA ILE A 383 16.22 1.52 -4.84
C ILE A 383 15.25 2.34 -5.70
N ALA A 384 14.47 3.21 -5.09
CA ALA A 384 13.50 4.06 -5.80
C ALA A 384 14.20 5.02 -6.78
N ARG A 385 15.30 5.67 -6.37
CA ARG A 385 16.11 6.53 -7.24
C ARG A 385 16.69 5.77 -8.45
N ALA A 386 17.13 4.53 -8.20
CA ALA A 386 17.67 3.70 -9.29
C ALA A 386 16.60 3.34 -10.34
N PHE A 387 15.38 3.00 -9.89
CA PHE A 387 14.26 2.75 -10.80
C PHE A 387 13.76 4.01 -11.49
N GLU A 388 13.71 5.15 -10.80
CA GLU A 388 13.40 6.45 -11.41
C GLU A 388 14.39 6.77 -12.54
N ALA A 389 15.69 6.65 -12.29
CA ALA A 389 16.73 6.84 -13.29
C ALA A 389 16.63 5.86 -14.47
N ALA A 390 16.05 4.67 -14.25
CA ALA A 390 15.74 3.69 -15.29
C ALA A 390 14.43 3.98 -16.05
N GLY A 391 13.65 4.99 -15.65
CA GLY A 391 12.42 5.43 -16.30
C GLY A 391 11.12 5.01 -15.62
N ALA A 392 11.14 4.66 -14.33
CA ALA A 392 9.92 4.47 -13.54
C ALA A 392 9.22 5.81 -13.29
N ASP A 393 7.89 5.82 -13.40
CA ASP A 393 7.08 7.02 -13.25
C ASP A 393 6.49 7.14 -11.82
N ILE A 394 6.37 6.02 -11.12
CA ILE A 394 5.82 5.95 -9.76
C ILE A 394 6.26 4.64 -9.07
N ILE A 395 6.44 4.68 -7.75
CA ILE A 395 6.77 3.51 -6.93
C ILE A 395 5.53 3.06 -6.14
N ASP A 396 5.11 1.80 -6.29
CA ASP A 396 4.13 1.15 -5.41
C ASP A 396 4.86 0.60 -4.17
N VAL A 397 4.64 1.24 -3.02
CA VAL A 397 5.45 1.04 -1.82
C VAL A 397 4.78 0.03 -0.88
N SER A 398 5.27 -1.21 -0.92
CA SER A 398 4.90 -2.27 0.01
C SER A 398 6.04 -2.56 1.00
N ALA A 399 5.91 -3.60 1.82
CA ALA A 399 6.96 -4.04 2.73
C ALA A 399 6.83 -5.53 3.09
N GLY A 400 7.97 -6.16 3.39
CA GLY A 400 8.06 -7.52 3.90
C GLY A 400 7.79 -8.61 2.88
N GLN A 401 7.40 -9.77 3.40
CA GLN A 401 7.13 -11.01 2.63
C GLN A 401 8.38 -11.58 1.91
N THR A 402 9.57 -11.13 2.31
CA THR A 402 10.86 -11.64 1.77
C THR A 402 11.41 -12.78 2.61
N SER A 403 11.09 -12.86 3.89
CA SER A 403 11.50 -13.93 4.80
C SER A 403 10.37 -14.29 5.77
N THR A 404 10.32 -15.55 6.18
CA THR A 404 9.42 -16.03 7.25
C THR A 404 9.83 -15.54 8.64
N GLU A 405 11.07 -15.07 8.80
CA GLU A 405 11.61 -14.53 10.05
C GLU A 405 11.28 -13.03 10.25
N ALA A 406 10.67 -12.39 9.24
CA ALA A 406 10.27 -10.99 9.31
C ALA A 406 9.35 -10.72 10.51
N LYS A 407 9.57 -9.60 11.20
CA LYS A 407 8.80 -9.17 12.38
C LYS A 407 8.10 -7.83 12.14
N PRO A 408 7.10 -7.78 11.25
CA PRO A 408 6.42 -6.54 10.94
C PRO A 408 5.63 -6.03 12.14
N VAL A 409 5.65 -4.70 12.33
CA VAL A 409 4.79 -4.04 13.31
C VAL A 409 3.53 -3.55 12.58
N TYR A 410 2.46 -4.34 12.68
CA TYR A 410 1.19 -4.01 12.05
C TYR A 410 0.46 -2.89 12.80
N GLY A 411 -0.24 -2.06 12.04
CA GLY A 411 -1.06 -0.97 12.55
C GLY A 411 -1.81 -0.28 11.41
N ARG A 412 -2.58 0.72 11.73
CA ARG A 412 -3.25 1.57 10.74
C ARG A 412 -2.18 2.32 9.93
N MET A 413 -2.25 2.24 8.58
CA MET A 413 -1.32 2.91 7.66
C MET A 413 0.16 2.55 7.89
N PHE A 414 0.46 1.31 8.35
CA PHE A 414 1.78 0.90 8.85
C PHE A 414 2.91 0.94 7.80
N GLN A 415 2.58 0.95 6.51
CA GLN A 415 3.56 1.08 5.42
C GLN A 415 3.67 2.51 4.88
N THR A 416 2.75 3.41 5.26
CA THR A 416 2.76 4.82 4.81
C THR A 416 4.06 5.57 5.16
N PRO A 417 4.76 5.31 6.29
CA PRO A 417 6.06 5.92 6.53
C PRO A 417 7.10 5.66 5.44
N PHE A 418 7.01 4.52 4.75
CA PHE A 418 7.94 4.20 3.66
C PHE A 418 7.61 4.95 2.37
N SER A 419 6.33 5.06 2.01
CA SER A 419 5.91 5.87 0.85
C SER A 419 6.21 7.36 1.07
N ASP A 420 5.99 7.86 2.30
CA ASP A 420 6.33 9.20 2.73
C ASP A 420 7.83 9.48 2.53
N ARG A 421 8.67 8.57 3.02
CA ARG A 421 10.12 8.70 2.91
C ARG A 421 10.60 8.69 1.46
N ILE A 422 10.18 7.72 0.66
CA ILE A 422 10.57 7.62 -0.75
C ILE A 422 10.11 8.86 -1.53
N ARG A 423 8.86 9.27 -1.34
CA ARG A 423 8.31 10.45 -2.03
C ARG A 423 9.12 11.72 -1.75
N ASN A 424 9.41 11.97 -0.50
CA ASN A 424 10.00 13.24 -0.07
C ASN A 424 11.55 13.24 -0.08
N GLU A 425 12.22 12.07 -0.04
CA GLU A 425 13.68 11.98 -0.11
C GLU A 425 14.19 11.63 -1.52
N ALA A 426 13.50 10.76 -2.27
CA ALA A 426 13.86 10.45 -3.66
C ALA A 426 13.26 11.44 -4.66
N GLY A 427 12.08 12.03 -4.37
CA GLY A 427 11.41 12.97 -5.24
C GLY A 427 10.48 12.34 -6.28
N ILE A 428 10.40 11.02 -6.34
CA ILE A 428 9.51 10.28 -7.25
C ILE A 428 8.11 10.12 -6.65
N ALA A 429 7.08 10.14 -7.49
CA ALA A 429 5.70 9.86 -7.08
C ALA A 429 5.58 8.47 -6.42
N THR A 430 4.67 8.34 -5.45
CA THR A 430 4.46 7.08 -4.73
C THR A 430 2.99 6.69 -4.58
N MET A 431 2.75 5.39 -4.45
CA MET A 431 1.49 4.81 -4.00
C MET A 431 1.67 4.23 -2.61
N ALA A 432 0.78 4.61 -1.68
CA ALA A 432 0.75 4.05 -0.33
C ALA A 432 -0.23 2.88 -0.26
N VAL A 433 0.18 1.80 0.39
CA VAL A 433 -0.66 0.64 0.71
C VAL A 433 -0.43 0.20 2.15
N GLY A 434 -1.32 -0.54 2.74
CA GLY A 434 -1.10 -1.17 4.05
C GLY A 434 -2.05 -0.71 5.16
N ASN A 435 -3.12 -1.47 5.36
CA ASN A 435 -4.15 -1.22 6.38
C ASN A 435 -4.76 0.18 6.32
N ILE A 436 -5.05 0.64 5.11
CA ILE A 436 -5.80 1.87 4.78
C ILE A 436 -7.21 1.41 4.40
N TYR A 437 -8.27 1.95 5.04
CA TYR A 437 -9.64 1.45 4.84
C TYR A 437 -10.74 2.51 4.99
N GLU A 438 -10.41 3.73 5.39
CA GLU A 438 -11.34 4.85 5.55
C GLU A 438 -10.96 6.01 4.60
N ALA A 439 -11.95 6.77 4.13
CA ALA A 439 -11.74 7.98 3.32
C ALA A 439 -10.84 8.99 4.04
N ASP A 440 -11.01 9.12 5.35
CA ASP A 440 -10.21 10.00 6.20
C ASP A 440 -8.72 9.63 6.22
N HIS A 441 -8.39 8.32 6.21
CA HIS A 441 -7.00 7.86 6.06
C HIS A 441 -6.42 8.30 4.70
N VAL A 442 -7.19 8.09 3.63
CA VAL A 442 -6.76 8.43 2.27
C VAL A 442 -6.51 9.93 2.15
N ASN A 443 -7.48 10.74 2.57
CA ASN A 443 -7.36 12.20 2.51
C ASN A 443 -6.19 12.71 3.35
N SER A 444 -5.97 12.14 4.54
CA SER A 444 -4.86 12.50 5.42
C SER A 444 -3.49 12.18 4.78
N ILE A 445 -3.35 11.03 4.13
CA ILE A 445 -2.10 10.64 3.45
C ILE A 445 -1.79 11.59 2.30
N LEU A 446 -2.77 11.82 1.42
CA LEU A 446 -2.61 12.64 0.22
C LEU A 446 -2.33 14.09 0.58
N MET A 447 -3.14 14.67 1.46
CA MET A 447 -3.02 16.08 1.83
C MET A 447 -1.72 16.37 2.58
N ALA A 448 -1.22 15.43 3.39
CA ALA A 448 0.06 15.56 4.08
C ALA A 448 1.29 15.36 3.17
N GLY A 449 1.11 15.04 1.88
CA GLY A 449 2.20 14.78 0.95
C GLY A 449 2.97 13.48 1.23
N ARG A 450 2.30 12.47 1.79
CA ARG A 450 2.93 11.19 2.15
C ARG A 450 2.86 10.14 1.04
N ALA A 451 1.98 10.36 0.07
CA ALA A 451 1.87 9.61 -1.19
C ALA A 451 1.07 10.44 -2.20
N ASP A 452 1.13 10.04 -3.47
CA ASP A 452 0.38 10.65 -4.56
C ASP A 452 -0.88 9.87 -4.91
N LEU A 453 -0.85 8.56 -4.73
CA LEU A 453 -1.99 7.64 -4.90
C LEU A 453 -2.11 6.73 -3.67
N VAL A 454 -3.31 6.17 -3.46
CA VAL A 454 -3.57 5.25 -2.35
C VAL A 454 -4.18 3.95 -2.85
N CYS A 455 -3.47 2.86 -2.59
CA CYS A 455 -3.87 1.50 -2.95
C CYS A 455 -4.71 0.87 -1.83
N LEU A 456 -5.90 0.42 -2.16
CA LEU A 456 -6.82 -0.26 -1.27
C LEU A 456 -7.01 -1.71 -1.72
N ALA A 457 -6.71 -2.67 -0.83
CA ALA A 457 -6.89 -4.10 -1.09
C ALA A 457 -8.18 -4.62 -0.46
N ARG A 458 -8.15 -4.97 0.82
CA ARG A 458 -9.29 -5.56 1.54
C ARG A 458 -10.58 -4.73 1.50
N PRO A 459 -10.54 -3.39 1.54
CA PRO A 459 -11.75 -2.59 1.33
C PRO A 459 -12.43 -2.90 -0.01
N HIS A 460 -11.67 -2.99 -1.10
CA HIS A 460 -12.21 -3.35 -2.41
C HIS A 460 -12.59 -4.83 -2.57
N LEU A 461 -12.11 -5.73 -1.69
CA LEU A 461 -12.62 -7.11 -1.65
C LEU A 461 -14.00 -7.19 -1.01
N SER A 462 -14.22 -6.42 0.06
CA SER A 462 -15.49 -6.39 0.77
C SER A 462 -16.55 -5.53 0.07
N ASP A 463 -16.12 -4.45 -0.57
CA ASP A 463 -16.99 -3.50 -1.27
C ASP A 463 -16.35 -3.06 -2.61
N PRO A 464 -16.73 -3.65 -3.74
CA PRO A 464 -16.25 -3.22 -5.06
C PRO A 464 -16.56 -1.75 -5.40
N TYR A 465 -17.60 -1.17 -4.78
CA TYR A 465 -18.03 0.22 -4.96
C TYR A 465 -17.54 1.16 -3.87
N TRP A 466 -16.53 0.76 -3.12
CA TRP A 466 -15.98 1.50 -1.98
C TRP A 466 -15.73 2.98 -2.31
N THR A 467 -15.16 3.29 -3.48
CA THR A 467 -14.85 4.67 -3.88
C THR A 467 -16.11 5.54 -3.97
N LEU A 468 -17.18 5.02 -4.56
CA LEU A 468 -18.45 5.74 -4.68
C LEU A 468 -19.17 5.85 -3.33
N HIS A 469 -19.13 4.80 -2.51
CA HIS A 469 -19.72 4.81 -1.17
C HIS A 469 -18.95 5.74 -0.22
N ALA A 470 -17.63 5.73 -0.26
CA ALA A 470 -16.78 6.66 0.49
C ALA A 470 -17.07 8.12 0.09
N GLY A 471 -17.18 8.41 -1.21
CA GLY A 471 -17.57 9.72 -1.70
C GLY A 471 -18.94 10.16 -1.16
N ALA A 472 -19.92 9.29 -1.21
CA ALA A 472 -21.26 9.58 -0.68
C ALA A 472 -21.22 9.90 0.84
N ALA A 473 -20.45 9.11 1.61
CA ALA A 473 -20.34 9.26 3.05
C ALA A 473 -19.70 10.60 3.47
N ILE A 474 -18.70 11.09 2.71
CA ILE A 474 -18.05 12.39 2.98
C ILE A 474 -18.74 13.56 2.26
N GLY A 475 -19.92 13.36 1.69
CA GLY A 475 -20.71 14.40 1.06
C GLY A 475 -20.27 14.79 -0.36
N ASP A 476 -19.36 14.05 -1.01
CA ASP A 476 -19.02 14.32 -2.41
C ASP A 476 -20.19 13.98 -3.34
N ARG A 477 -20.60 14.96 -4.14
CA ARG A 477 -21.73 14.84 -5.09
C ARG A 477 -21.26 14.86 -6.55
N HIS A 478 -19.95 14.86 -6.80
CA HIS A 478 -19.32 14.97 -8.11
C HIS A 478 -18.77 13.63 -8.63
N ALA A 479 -18.69 12.60 -7.77
CA ALA A 479 -18.27 11.27 -8.20
C ALA A 479 -19.24 10.73 -9.27
N LYS A 480 -18.67 10.26 -10.37
CA LYS A 480 -19.46 9.74 -11.51
C LYS A 480 -19.94 8.33 -11.21
N TRP A 481 -21.23 8.14 -11.18
CA TRP A 481 -21.88 6.83 -11.09
C TRP A 481 -22.25 6.30 -12.48
N PRO A 482 -22.20 4.98 -12.71
CA PRO A 482 -22.74 4.40 -13.92
C PRO A 482 -24.20 4.82 -14.12
N ARG A 483 -24.56 5.25 -15.32
CA ARG A 483 -25.93 5.72 -15.65
C ARG A 483 -27.04 4.78 -15.16
N PRO A 484 -26.95 3.44 -15.37
CA PRO A 484 -27.98 2.52 -14.87
C PRO A 484 -28.15 2.50 -13.36
N TYR A 485 -27.18 3.07 -12.59
CA TYR A 485 -27.17 3.06 -11.13
C TYR A 485 -27.54 4.41 -10.50
N GLU A 486 -27.95 5.40 -11.28
CA GLU A 486 -28.28 6.75 -10.79
C GLU A 486 -29.40 6.74 -9.75
N ALA A 487 -30.41 5.88 -9.89
CA ALA A 487 -31.46 5.74 -8.87
C ALA A 487 -30.92 5.24 -7.54
N GLY A 488 -29.92 4.33 -7.56
CA GLY A 488 -29.19 3.87 -6.38
C GLY A 488 -28.31 4.96 -5.77
N ARG A 489 -27.61 5.73 -6.61
CA ARG A 489 -26.85 6.92 -6.21
C ARG A 489 -27.70 7.89 -5.40
N ASP A 490 -28.84 8.28 -5.94
CA ASP A 490 -29.73 9.26 -5.31
C ASP A 490 -30.28 8.76 -3.96
N GLN A 491 -30.52 7.45 -3.85
CA GLN A 491 -30.88 6.84 -2.57
C GLN A 491 -29.71 6.88 -1.59
N THR A 492 -28.50 6.50 -2.03
CA THR A 492 -27.29 6.49 -1.20
C THR A 492 -27.00 7.89 -0.64
N TRP A 493 -27.08 8.92 -1.46
CA TRP A 493 -26.89 10.31 -1.03
C TRP A 493 -27.90 10.74 0.04
N ARG A 494 -29.20 10.44 -0.17
CA ARG A 494 -30.25 10.75 0.83
C ARG A 494 -30.01 10.02 2.17
N LEU A 495 -29.51 8.79 2.13
CA LEU A 495 -29.22 8.03 3.35
C LEU A 495 -28.00 8.59 4.08
N ALA A 496 -26.95 9.01 3.34
CA ALA A 496 -25.78 9.65 3.92
C ALA A 496 -26.13 11.01 4.57
N ASP A 497 -26.94 11.84 3.90
CA ASP A 497 -27.41 13.12 4.47
C ASP A 497 -28.20 12.91 5.76
N ARG A 498 -29.09 11.92 5.79
CA ARG A 498 -29.87 11.56 6.99
C ARG A 498 -28.97 11.07 8.13
N ALA A 499 -27.95 10.26 7.81
CA ALA A 499 -27.02 9.80 8.85
C ALA A 499 -26.24 10.97 9.48
N ALA A 500 -25.75 11.90 8.66
CA ALA A 500 -25.06 13.09 9.12
C ALA A 500 -25.94 14.00 9.98
N GLU A 501 -27.23 14.14 9.64
CA GLU A 501 -28.20 14.87 10.47
C GLU A 501 -28.42 14.22 11.85
N MET A 502 -28.43 12.89 11.91
CA MET A 502 -28.62 12.14 13.16
C MET A 502 -27.41 12.19 14.10
N GLU A 503 -26.19 12.31 13.54
CA GLU A 503 -24.97 12.44 14.35
C GLU A 503 -24.82 13.84 14.98
N GLN A 504 -25.55 14.85 14.50
CA GLN A 504 -25.55 16.21 15.03
C GLN A 504 -26.53 16.43 16.20
N VAL A 505 -27.38 15.44 16.51
CA VAL A 505 -28.37 15.44 17.61
C VAL A 505 -27.85 14.64 18.80
#